data_3437872b66716fc262d71c8fa4a544d5
#
_entry.id   3437872b66716fc262d71c8fa4a544d5
#
_cell.length_a   1.000
_cell.length_b   1.000
_cell.length_c   1.000
_cell.angle_alpha   90.00
_cell.angle_beta   90.00
_cell.angle_gamma   90.00
#
_symmetry.space_group_name_H-M   'P 1'
#
loop_
_entity.id
_entity.type
_entity.pdbx_description
1 polymer ?
#
loop_
_entity_poly.entity_id
_entity_poly.type
_entity_poly.pdbx_seq_one_letter_code
_entity_poly.pdbx_strand_id
1 'polypeptide(L)'
;GLYQRNLTNWDVHTIYENNRTYEEKNNHCINCHNYKNYSTQDMLFHVRANHGGTIVIQNGKAKKVQIKDSTIITAGVYPSWHPTKDLVAFSTNKTGQTFHLYHPEKIEVMDEASDLLLYNPGKNEVKHILRTRNDMETFPNWSPDGKTLYYCNCELDKVLDLETMPDSMIAREIALRYNLIKYSLKKVDFDPQTQTFGEPQMVVDAPAKGKSITLPRVSPDGRYVLYTEGDYGQFHIWHKSSDLWVKDLQADTCYALKPANSKDVDSYHTWSSNGRWIVFSSRRDDGNYTRPYIAYFDKNGKARKAFMLPHEDPEYTLLLLRSYNVPELTTDAVTIPASELRECIYDGDGEKAKYTK
;
A
#
# COMPACT_ATOMS: atom_id res chain seq x y z
N GLY A 1 -4.83 -14.77 5.24
CA GLY A 1 -5.94 -14.28 6.05
C GLY A 1 -5.72 -12.86 6.55
N LEU A 2 -6.80 -12.26 7.05
CA LEU A 2 -6.79 -10.96 7.73
C LEU A 2 -7.13 -11.18 9.20
N TYR A 3 -6.28 -10.69 10.07
CA TYR A 3 -6.39 -10.88 11.53
C TYR A 3 -6.25 -9.55 12.23
N GLN A 4 -6.94 -9.40 13.36
CA GLN A 4 -6.79 -8.25 14.23
C GLN A 4 -6.36 -8.73 15.62
N ARG A 5 -5.49 -7.97 16.25
CA ARG A 5 -4.99 -8.24 17.59
C ARG A 5 -5.24 -7.05 18.50
N ASN A 6 -5.72 -7.32 19.70
CA ASN A 6 -5.81 -6.33 20.76
C ASN A 6 -4.41 -6.15 21.40
N LEU A 7 -3.92 -4.91 21.46
CA LEU A 7 -2.60 -4.61 22.03
C LEU A 7 -2.61 -4.49 23.57
N THR A 8 -3.78 -4.52 24.21
CA THR A 8 -3.90 -4.48 25.68
C THR A 8 -3.91 -5.87 26.32
N ASN A 9 -4.09 -6.90 25.50
CA ASN A 9 -4.05 -8.31 25.89
C ASN A 9 -3.48 -9.13 24.71
N TRP A 10 -3.60 -10.46 24.77
CA TRP A 10 -3.06 -11.36 23.75
C TRP A 10 -4.13 -11.88 22.76
N ASP A 11 -5.36 -11.38 22.84
CA ASP A 11 -6.45 -11.85 21.99
C ASP A 11 -6.19 -11.55 20.52
N VAL A 12 -6.31 -12.58 19.70
CA VAL A 12 -6.25 -12.50 18.24
C VAL A 12 -7.60 -12.86 17.66
N HIS A 13 -8.17 -11.95 16.89
CA HIS A 13 -9.43 -12.13 16.20
C HIS A 13 -9.20 -12.37 14.70
N THR A 14 -9.79 -13.43 14.17
CA THR A 14 -9.79 -13.70 12.73
C THR A 14 -10.90 -12.89 12.07
N ILE A 15 -10.55 -11.88 11.29
CA ILE A 15 -11.50 -11.12 10.48
C ILE A 15 -11.97 -11.99 9.32
N TYR A 16 -11.02 -12.54 8.55
CA TYR A 16 -11.32 -13.43 7.44
C TYR A 16 -10.12 -14.34 7.11
N GLU A 17 -10.38 -15.63 6.93
CA GLU A 17 -9.36 -16.60 6.53
C GLU A 17 -9.76 -17.33 5.25
N ASN A 18 -8.94 -17.20 4.22
CA ASN A 18 -9.24 -17.62 2.85
C ASN A 18 -8.81 -19.06 2.50
N ASN A 19 -8.00 -19.71 3.33
CA ASN A 19 -7.39 -21.00 3.01
C ASN A 19 -7.95 -22.20 3.78
N ARG A 20 -9.21 -22.12 4.22
CA ARG A 20 -9.88 -23.23 4.95
C ARG A 20 -10.44 -24.33 4.04
N THR A 21 -10.58 -24.07 2.75
CA THR A 21 -11.02 -25.06 1.77
C THR A 21 -9.91 -25.31 0.77
N TYR A 22 -9.59 -26.58 0.53
CA TYR A 22 -8.59 -27.00 -0.47
C TYR A 22 -9.20 -27.20 -1.87
N GLU A 23 -10.44 -26.76 -2.08
CA GLU A 23 -11.09 -26.83 -3.39
C GLU A 23 -10.53 -25.73 -4.30
N GLU A 24 -9.93 -26.10 -5.43
CA GLU A 24 -9.31 -25.19 -6.39
C GLU A 24 -10.24 -24.08 -6.87
N LYS A 25 -11.52 -24.40 -7.11
CA LYS A 25 -12.55 -23.43 -7.50
C LYS A 25 -12.81 -22.32 -6.47
N ASN A 26 -12.43 -22.54 -5.21
CA ASN A 26 -12.57 -21.59 -4.10
C ASN A 26 -11.24 -20.92 -3.74
N ASN A 27 -10.17 -21.19 -4.48
CA ASN A 27 -8.86 -20.62 -4.20
C ASN A 27 -8.87 -19.13 -4.48
N HIS A 28 -8.61 -18.34 -3.45
CA HIS A 28 -8.47 -16.88 -3.51
C HIS A 28 -7.52 -16.40 -2.44
N CYS A 29 -7.01 -15.19 -2.59
CA CYS A 29 -6.23 -14.51 -1.56
C CYS A 29 -6.75 -13.11 -1.30
N ILE A 30 -6.49 -12.61 -0.09
CA ILE A 30 -6.86 -11.26 0.31
C ILE A 30 -5.62 -10.43 0.60
N ASN A 31 -5.66 -9.17 0.20
CA ASN A 31 -4.60 -8.19 0.45
C ASN A 31 -5.13 -6.76 0.34
N CYS A 32 -4.24 -5.78 0.47
CA CYS A 32 -4.53 -4.36 0.29
C CYS A 32 -5.71 -3.89 1.17
N HIS A 33 -5.72 -4.28 2.46
CA HIS A 33 -6.69 -3.70 3.40
C HIS A 33 -6.34 -2.25 3.70
N ASN A 34 -7.33 -1.45 4.03
CA ASN A 34 -7.17 -0.08 4.50
C ASN A 34 -8.39 0.38 5.29
N TYR A 35 -8.16 1.20 6.30
CA TYR A 35 -9.15 1.74 7.21
C TYR A 35 -9.26 3.26 7.06
N LYS A 36 -10.49 3.79 7.12
CA LYS A 36 -10.73 5.23 7.12
C LYS A 36 -10.45 5.81 8.51
N ASN A 37 -9.50 6.73 8.62
CA ASN A 37 -9.16 7.37 9.89
C ASN A 37 -8.93 6.41 11.06
N TYR A 38 -8.28 5.27 10.81
CA TYR A 38 -7.99 4.25 11.84
C TYR A 38 -9.21 3.54 12.42
N SER A 39 -10.43 3.86 11.97
CA SER A 39 -11.65 3.22 12.40
C SER A 39 -11.99 2.01 11.54
N THR A 40 -12.50 0.96 12.16
CA THR A 40 -12.94 -0.27 11.49
C THR A 40 -14.36 -0.20 10.95
N GLN A 41 -15.07 0.93 11.17
CA GLN A 41 -16.44 1.14 10.67
C GLN A 41 -16.47 1.29 9.14
N ASP A 42 -15.43 1.93 8.59
CA ASP A 42 -15.22 2.06 7.15
C ASP A 42 -13.87 1.43 6.81
N MET A 43 -13.90 0.27 6.19
CA MET A 43 -12.70 -0.44 5.74
C MET A 43 -12.93 -1.11 4.39
N LEU A 44 -11.87 -1.50 3.76
CA LEU A 44 -11.90 -2.32 2.56
C LEU A 44 -10.71 -3.25 2.48
N PHE A 45 -10.84 -4.28 1.65
CA PHE A 45 -9.74 -5.14 1.22
C PHE A 45 -10.02 -5.71 -0.16
N HIS A 46 -8.96 -6.16 -0.82
CA HIS A 46 -9.05 -6.72 -2.16
C HIS A 46 -8.97 -8.24 -2.15
N VAL A 47 -9.86 -8.90 -2.89
CA VAL A 47 -9.87 -10.36 -3.13
C VAL A 47 -9.32 -10.61 -4.53
N ARG A 48 -8.37 -11.53 -4.65
CA ARG A 48 -7.74 -11.95 -5.92
C ARG A 48 -8.05 -13.40 -6.26
N ALA A 49 -7.82 -13.76 -7.52
CA ALA A 49 -8.13 -15.05 -8.12
C ALA A 49 -9.63 -15.34 -8.16
N ASN A 50 -10.08 -16.54 -7.81
CA ASN A 50 -11.47 -16.88 -7.78
C ASN A 50 -12.23 -15.98 -6.80
N HIS A 51 -13.45 -15.59 -7.13
CA HIS A 51 -14.24 -14.63 -6.36
C HIS A 51 -13.64 -13.22 -6.23
N GLY A 52 -12.73 -12.84 -7.15
CA GLY A 52 -12.05 -11.55 -7.12
C GLY A 52 -12.99 -10.35 -7.07
N GLY A 53 -12.52 -9.26 -6.47
CA GLY A 53 -13.23 -7.99 -6.31
C GLY A 53 -12.73 -7.21 -5.10
N THR A 54 -13.20 -5.99 -4.94
CA THR A 54 -12.94 -5.17 -3.75
C THR A 54 -14.12 -5.32 -2.78
N ILE A 55 -13.85 -5.76 -1.58
CA ILE A 55 -14.85 -5.81 -0.49
C ILE A 55 -14.80 -4.48 0.23
N VAL A 56 -15.89 -3.74 0.17
CA VAL A 56 -16.06 -2.44 0.85
C VAL A 56 -17.02 -2.65 2.01
N ILE A 57 -16.56 -2.33 3.22
CA ILE A 57 -17.35 -2.39 4.44
C ILE A 57 -17.61 -0.96 4.88
N GLN A 58 -18.89 -0.60 5.05
CA GLN A 58 -19.32 0.69 5.56
C GLN A 58 -20.52 0.49 6.48
N ASN A 59 -20.48 1.11 7.66
CA ASN A 59 -21.54 1.00 8.67
C ASN A 59 -21.90 -0.47 8.97
N GLY A 60 -20.90 -1.34 9.06
CA GLY A 60 -21.06 -2.76 9.39
C GLY A 60 -21.68 -3.62 8.28
N LYS A 61 -21.80 -3.12 7.04
CA LYS A 61 -22.30 -3.86 5.88
C LYS A 61 -21.21 -4.01 4.82
N ALA A 62 -21.02 -5.23 4.35
CA ALA A 62 -20.10 -5.54 3.26
C ALA A 62 -20.80 -5.52 1.91
N LYS A 63 -20.10 -4.99 0.88
CA LYS A 63 -20.47 -5.14 -0.51
C LYS A 63 -19.24 -5.46 -1.35
N LYS A 64 -19.42 -6.28 -2.38
CA LYS A 64 -18.39 -6.64 -3.35
C LYS A 64 -18.51 -5.77 -4.59
N VAL A 65 -17.42 -5.17 -5.01
CA VAL A 65 -17.37 -4.22 -6.13
C VAL A 65 -16.31 -4.63 -7.14
N GLN A 66 -16.66 -4.55 -8.42
CA GLN A 66 -15.75 -4.69 -9.56
C GLN A 66 -15.38 -3.31 -10.09
N ILE A 67 -14.18 -2.84 -9.75
CA ILE A 67 -13.67 -1.53 -10.16
C ILE A 67 -13.14 -1.55 -11.60
N LYS A 68 -12.70 -2.72 -12.09
CA LYS A 68 -12.12 -2.86 -13.42
C LYS A 68 -13.13 -2.54 -14.54
N ASP A 69 -12.69 -1.70 -15.46
CA ASP A 69 -13.36 -1.34 -16.70
C ASP A 69 -12.41 -1.54 -17.90
N SER A 70 -12.89 -1.37 -19.14
CA SER A 70 -12.07 -1.45 -20.36
C SER A 70 -10.99 -0.35 -20.44
N THR A 71 -11.16 0.74 -19.68
CA THR A 71 -10.22 1.87 -19.62
C THR A 71 -9.26 1.79 -18.44
N ILE A 72 -9.47 0.85 -17.52
CA ILE A 72 -8.67 0.64 -16.30
C ILE A 72 -7.79 -0.58 -16.49
N ILE A 73 -6.49 -0.47 -16.19
CA ILE A 73 -5.47 -1.50 -16.42
C ILE A 73 -5.86 -2.82 -15.73
N THR A 74 -6.10 -2.77 -14.41
CA THR A 74 -6.49 -3.92 -13.59
C THR A 74 -7.48 -3.47 -12.51
N ALA A 75 -7.83 -4.36 -11.56
CA ALA A 75 -8.56 -3.96 -10.36
C ALA A 75 -7.74 -2.95 -9.53
N GLY A 76 -8.41 -2.09 -8.77
CA GLY A 76 -7.77 -1.13 -7.89
C GLY A 76 -7.03 -1.83 -6.74
N VAL A 77 -5.79 -1.40 -6.48
CA VAL A 77 -4.92 -1.88 -5.40
C VAL A 77 -4.36 -0.69 -4.61
N TYR A 78 -3.69 -0.95 -3.50
CA TYR A 78 -3.08 0.07 -2.63
C TYR A 78 -4.04 1.21 -2.25
N PRO A 79 -5.17 0.88 -1.64
CA PRO A 79 -6.20 1.86 -1.30
C PRO A 79 -5.75 2.90 -0.29
N SER A 80 -6.35 4.09 -0.40
CA SER A 80 -6.27 5.13 0.63
C SER A 80 -7.62 5.83 0.73
N TRP A 81 -8.29 5.69 1.88
CA TRP A 81 -9.52 6.39 2.16
C TRP A 81 -9.28 7.90 2.33
N HIS A 82 -10.12 8.69 1.70
CA HIS A 82 -10.17 10.12 1.97
C HIS A 82 -10.69 10.34 3.41
N PRO A 83 -10.03 11.21 4.21
CA PRO A 83 -10.32 11.28 5.65
C PRO A 83 -11.74 11.73 5.98
N THR A 84 -12.35 12.59 5.17
CA THR A 84 -13.66 13.19 5.46
C THR A 84 -14.73 12.94 4.42
N LYS A 85 -14.37 12.48 3.22
CA LYS A 85 -15.32 12.20 2.14
C LYS A 85 -15.47 10.69 1.97
N ASP A 86 -16.56 10.29 1.33
CA ASP A 86 -16.77 8.91 0.91
C ASP A 86 -16.09 8.67 -0.44
N LEU A 87 -14.76 8.71 -0.41
CA LEU A 87 -13.88 8.57 -1.56
C LEU A 87 -12.69 7.69 -1.20
N VAL A 88 -12.24 6.88 -2.14
CA VAL A 88 -11.05 6.05 -2.02
C VAL A 88 -10.14 6.29 -3.22
N ALA A 89 -8.89 6.63 -2.98
CA ALA A 89 -7.87 6.61 -4.01
C ALA A 89 -7.28 5.19 -4.11
N PHE A 90 -7.08 4.72 -5.34
CA PHE A 90 -6.40 3.47 -5.65
C PHE A 90 -5.29 3.72 -6.67
N SER A 91 -4.35 2.80 -6.76
CA SER A 91 -3.64 2.61 -8.02
C SER A 91 -4.16 1.38 -8.76
N THR A 92 -3.99 1.37 -10.09
CA THR A 92 -4.26 0.22 -10.94
C THR A 92 -2.95 -0.17 -11.61
N ASN A 93 -2.45 -1.37 -11.33
CA ASN A 93 -1.10 -1.78 -11.69
C ASN A 93 -1.12 -3.04 -12.54
N LYS A 94 -0.41 -3.02 -13.67
CA LYS A 94 -0.02 -4.25 -14.37
C LYS A 94 1.38 -4.62 -13.88
N THR A 95 1.47 -5.73 -13.16
CA THR A 95 2.67 -6.13 -12.41
C THR A 95 3.28 -7.40 -12.98
N GLY A 96 4.58 -7.38 -13.25
CA GLY A 96 5.39 -8.55 -13.54
C GLY A 96 6.16 -9.04 -12.32
N GLN A 97 6.55 -10.32 -12.33
CA GLN A 97 7.37 -10.91 -11.27
C GLN A 97 8.46 -11.81 -11.87
N THR A 98 9.69 -11.67 -11.38
CA THR A 98 10.82 -12.51 -11.73
C THR A 98 11.56 -13.00 -10.49
N PHE A 99 12.38 -14.04 -10.65
CA PHE A 99 13.18 -14.63 -9.58
C PHE A 99 14.64 -14.64 -9.98
N HIS A 100 15.52 -14.24 -9.05
CA HIS A 100 16.95 -14.30 -9.22
C HIS A 100 17.56 -15.54 -8.55
N LEU A 101 18.39 -16.27 -9.27
CA LEU A 101 19.05 -17.46 -8.72
C LEU A 101 20.26 -17.12 -7.85
N TYR A 102 21.02 -16.09 -8.21
CA TYR A 102 22.31 -15.76 -7.58
C TYR A 102 22.40 -14.33 -7.04
N HIS A 103 21.35 -13.53 -7.17
CA HIS A 103 21.31 -12.17 -6.64
C HIS A 103 20.95 -12.16 -5.16
N PRO A 104 21.44 -11.19 -4.32
CA PRO A 104 21.01 -11.02 -2.94
C PRO A 104 19.50 -10.85 -2.79
N GLU A 105 18.88 -10.09 -3.71
CA GLU A 105 17.43 -9.97 -3.84
C GLU A 105 16.92 -11.19 -4.63
N LYS A 106 16.00 -11.95 -4.02
CA LYS A 106 15.49 -13.21 -4.61
C LYS A 106 14.33 -13.00 -5.56
N ILE A 107 13.54 -11.97 -5.30
CA ILE A 107 12.27 -11.71 -5.98
C ILE A 107 12.26 -10.27 -6.43
N GLU A 108 11.95 -10.07 -7.71
CA GLU A 108 11.64 -8.77 -8.27
C GLU A 108 10.16 -8.72 -8.63
N VAL A 109 9.48 -7.70 -8.12
CA VAL A 109 8.11 -7.35 -8.50
C VAL A 109 8.16 -5.94 -9.07
N MET A 110 7.81 -5.81 -10.34
CA MET A 110 7.91 -4.56 -11.07
C MET A 110 6.58 -4.23 -11.75
N ASP A 111 6.22 -2.96 -11.76
CA ASP A 111 5.10 -2.49 -12.55
C ASP A 111 5.51 -2.35 -14.01
N GLU A 112 4.64 -2.80 -14.90
CA GLU A 112 4.74 -2.61 -16.35
C GLU A 112 3.93 -1.38 -16.80
N ALA A 113 2.91 -1.02 -16.04
CA ALA A 113 2.08 0.18 -16.16
C ALA A 113 1.30 0.40 -14.86
N SER A 114 1.09 1.64 -14.48
CA SER A 114 0.21 1.97 -13.35
C SER A 114 -0.36 3.38 -13.48
N ASP A 115 -1.62 3.55 -13.07
CA ASP A 115 -2.37 4.81 -13.03
C ASP A 115 -3.05 5.00 -11.67
N LEU A 116 -3.50 6.21 -11.35
CA LEU A 116 -4.27 6.51 -10.14
C LEU A 116 -5.76 6.64 -10.44
N LEU A 117 -6.58 6.05 -9.55
CA LEU A 117 -8.04 6.04 -9.62
C LEU A 117 -8.67 6.69 -8.39
N LEU A 118 -9.80 7.36 -8.59
CA LEU A 118 -10.71 7.80 -7.53
C LEU A 118 -12.01 7.01 -7.62
N TYR A 119 -12.35 6.31 -6.54
CA TYR A 119 -13.60 5.58 -6.41
C TYR A 119 -14.52 6.23 -5.38
N ASN A 120 -15.80 6.35 -5.71
CA ASN A 120 -16.85 6.82 -4.81
C ASN A 120 -17.76 5.65 -4.43
N PRO A 121 -17.64 5.09 -3.20
CA PRO A 121 -18.44 3.97 -2.74
C PRO A 121 -19.95 4.24 -2.71
N GLY A 122 -20.36 5.46 -2.34
CA GLY A 122 -21.76 5.85 -2.24
C GLY A 122 -22.48 5.92 -3.59
N LYS A 123 -21.76 6.31 -4.65
CA LYS A 123 -22.30 6.37 -6.03
C LYS A 123 -21.95 5.15 -6.86
N ASN A 124 -21.04 4.31 -6.38
CA ASN A 124 -20.43 3.21 -7.12
C ASN A 124 -19.82 3.70 -8.47
N GLU A 125 -19.07 4.81 -8.41
CA GLU A 125 -18.44 5.45 -9.57
C GLU A 125 -16.93 5.46 -9.43
N VAL A 126 -16.21 5.28 -10.55
CA VAL A 126 -14.75 5.32 -10.61
C VAL A 126 -14.30 6.22 -11.76
N LYS A 127 -13.22 6.99 -11.55
CA LYS A 127 -12.55 7.79 -12.58
C LYS A 127 -11.03 7.77 -12.38
N HIS A 128 -10.28 8.13 -13.43
CA HIS A 128 -8.85 8.37 -13.27
C HIS A 128 -8.58 9.68 -12.53
N ILE A 129 -7.57 9.65 -11.64
CA ILE A 129 -6.95 10.85 -11.07
C ILE A 129 -5.83 11.29 -12.00
N LEU A 130 -4.92 10.37 -12.28
CA LEU A 130 -3.81 10.51 -13.21
C LEU A 130 -3.76 9.30 -14.12
N ARG A 131 -3.51 9.54 -15.39
CA ARG A 131 -3.32 8.52 -16.40
C ARG A 131 -2.37 9.04 -17.46
N THR A 132 -1.16 8.52 -17.46
CA THR A 132 -0.15 8.93 -18.44
C THR A 132 0.48 7.70 -19.09
N ARG A 133 1.05 7.87 -20.29
CA ARG A 133 1.82 6.82 -20.95
C ARG A 133 3.26 6.78 -20.47
N ASN A 134 3.78 7.93 -20.08
CA ASN A 134 5.20 8.12 -19.83
C ASN A 134 5.57 7.92 -18.36
N ASP A 135 4.60 7.91 -17.48
CA ASP A 135 4.78 7.78 -16.05
C ASP A 135 4.08 6.52 -15.51
N MET A 136 4.56 6.03 -14.40
CA MET A 136 3.87 5.02 -13.58
C MET A 136 3.56 5.63 -12.22
N GLU A 137 2.28 5.74 -11.89
CA GLU A 137 1.80 6.31 -10.62
C GLU A 137 1.22 5.22 -9.72
N THR A 138 1.68 5.18 -8.46
CA THR A 138 1.27 4.13 -7.52
C THR A 138 1.29 4.60 -6.06
N PHE A 139 0.74 3.80 -5.15
CA PHE A 139 0.71 4.03 -3.71
C PHE A 139 0.13 5.39 -3.28
N PRO A 140 -1.11 5.72 -3.66
CA PRO A 140 -1.73 6.97 -3.23
C PRO A 140 -1.91 7.01 -1.72
N ASN A 141 -1.76 8.21 -1.11
CA ASN A 141 -2.06 8.44 0.29
C ASN A 141 -2.53 9.87 0.53
N TRP A 142 -3.71 10.01 1.13
CA TRP A 142 -4.30 11.31 1.44
C TRP A 142 -3.60 12.00 2.61
N SER A 143 -3.51 13.33 2.53
CA SER A 143 -3.24 14.16 3.71
C SER A 143 -4.42 14.10 4.68
N PRO A 144 -4.19 14.29 6.00
CA PRO A 144 -5.26 14.20 7.00
C PRO A 144 -6.34 15.28 6.86
N ASP A 145 -6.06 16.38 6.18
CA ASP A 145 -7.06 17.41 5.84
C ASP A 145 -7.84 17.09 4.55
N GLY A 146 -7.45 16.05 3.83
CA GLY A 146 -8.07 15.60 2.58
C GLY A 146 -7.89 16.55 1.39
N LYS A 147 -6.93 17.47 1.43
CA LYS A 147 -6.71 18.45 0.35
C LYS A 147 -5.52 18.13 -0.54
N THR A 148 -4.75 17.10 -0.21
CA THR A 148 -3.57 16.70 -0.96
C THR A 148 -3.51 15.19 -1.06
N LEU A 149 -3.22 14.68 -2.24
CA LEU A 149 -2.92 13.27 -2.48
C LEU A 149 -1.43 13.11 -2.79
N TYR A 150 -0.70 12.40 -1.93
CA TYR A 150 0.68 12.00 -2.16
C TYR A 150 0.70 10.65 -2.89
N TYR A 151 1.71 10.43 -3.74
CA TYR A 151 1.86 9.18 -4.48
C TYR A 151 3.31 8.99 -4.95
N CYS A 152 3.65 7.78 -5.33
CA CYS A 152 4.92 7.46 -5.97
C CYS A 152 4.79 7.53 -7.49
N ASN A 153 5.81 8.11 -8.14
CA ASN A 153 5.84 8.30 -9.59
C ASN A 153 7.18 7.89 -10.17
N CYS A 154 7.16 7.07 -11.21
CA CYS A 154 8.33 6.77 -12.04
C CYS A 154 8.13 7.42 -13.41
N GLU A 155 9.07 8.30 -13.79
CA GLU A 155 9.14 8.89 -15.14
C GLU A 155 9.82 7.89 -16.06
N LEU A 156 9.03 7.07 -16.73
CA LEU A 156 9.50 5.92 -17.50
C LEU A 156 10.26 6.35 -18.77
N ASP A 157 9.93 7.49 -19.34
CA ASP A 157 10.63 8.08 -20.50
C ASP A 157 12.09 8.48 -20.19
N LYS A 158 12.44 8.67 -18.93
CA LYS A 158 13.85 8.86 -18.51
C LYS A 158 14.68 7.57 -18.56
N VAL A 159 14.03 6.41 -18.67
CA VAL A 159 14.69 5.09 -18.68
C VAL A 159 14.55 4.40 -20.03
N LEU A 160 13.42 4.60 -20.70
CA LEU A 160 13.05 3.97 -21.96
C LEU A 160 12.75 5.04 -23.01
N ASP A 161 13.14 4.78 -24.24
CA ASP A 161 12.73 5.59 -25.40
C ASP A 161 11.29 5.23 -25.81
N LEU A 162 10.31 5.82 -25.15
CA LEU A 162 8.89 5.54 -25.38
C LEU A 162 8.35 6.12 -26.69
N GLU A 163 9.09 7.06 -27.33
CA GLU A 163 8.67 7.64 -28.61
C GLU A 163 8.80 6.63 -29.75
N THR A 164 9.89 5.86 -29.76
CA THR A 164 10.20 4.89 -30.82
C THR A 164 9.86 3.45 -30.44
N MET A 165 9.70 3.17 -29.14
CA MET A 165 9.48 1.80 -28.64
C MET A 165 8.03 1.34 -28.82
N PRO A 166 7.79 0.17 -29.43
CA PRO A 166 6.47 -0.44 -29.46
C PRO A 166 5.96 -0.80 -28.07
N ASP A 167 4.68 -0.57 -27.77
CA ASP A 167 4.07 -0.89 -26.47
C ASP A 167 4.28 -2.36 -26.06
N SER A 168 4.33 -3.29 -27.02
CA SER A 168 4.58 -4.71 -26.78
C SER A 168 5.98 -5.02 -26.23
N MET A 169 6.93 -4.08 -26.32
CA MET A 169 8.31 -4.24 -25.83
C MET A 169 8.52 -3.64 -24.45
N ILE A 170 7.64 -2.72 -24.00
CA ILE A 170 7.81 -1.96 -22.76
C ILE A 170 8.01 -2.89 -21.56
N ALA A 171 7.14 -3.87 -21.38
CA ALA A 171 7.22 -4.82 -20.26
C ALA A 171 8.55 -5.59 -20.23
N ARG A 172 9.04 -6.01 -21.42
CA ARG A 172 10.33 -6.68 -21.56
C ARG A 172 11.50 -5.76 -21.18
N GLU A 173 11.50 -4.54 -21.66
CA GLU A 173 12.57 -3.57 -21.39
C GLU A 173 12.59 -3.15 -19.91
N ILE A 174 11.44 -3.00 -19.27
CA ILE A 174 11.34 -2.81 -17.83
C ILE A 174 11.98 -3.98 -17.10
N ALA A 175 11.64 -5.22 -17.47
CA ALA A 175 12.20 -6.42 -16.85
C ALA A 175 13.72 -6.55 -17.05
N LEU A 176 14.26 -6.11 -18.18
CA LEU A 176 15.70 -6.11 -18.45
C LEU A 176 16.44 -4.98 -17.71
N ARG A 177 15.75 -3.89 -17.38
CA ARG A 177 16.31 -2.67 -16.76
C ARG A 177 15.68 -2.40 -15.38
N TYR A 178 15.16 -3.43 -14.72
CA TYR A 178 14.44 -3.32 -13.45
C TYR A 178 15.16 -2.46 -12.39
N ASN A 179 16.48 -2.53 -12.33
CA ASN A 179 17.31 -1.77 -11.38
C ASN A 179 17.49 -0.28 -11.74
N LEU A 180 17.05 0.13 -12.93
CA LEU A 180 17.01 1.54 -13.36
C LEU A 180 15.65 2.17 -13.09
N ILE A 181 14.61 1.37 -12.84
CA ILE A 181 13.26 1.85 -12.52
C ILE A 181 13.27 2.41 -11.11
N LYS A 182 13.03 3.70 -10.96
CA LYS A 182 13.08 4.42 -9.68
C LYS A 182 11.91 5.38 -9.55
N TYR A 183 11.37 5.47 -8.35
CA TYR A 183 10.19 6.26 -8.04
C TYR A 183 10.55 7.48 -7.18
N SER A 184 9.96 8.60 -7.53
CA SER A 184 9.92 9.83 -6.73
C SER A 184 8.68 9.89 -5.85
N LEU A 185 8.68 10.75 -4.84
CA LEU A 185 7.47 11.16 -4.14
C LEU A 185 6.92 12.42 -4.81
N LYS A 186 5.71 12.35 -5.33
CA LYS A 186 4.94 13.48 -5.87
C LYS A 186 3.65 13.72 -5.07
N LYS A 187 3.00 14.84 -5.32
CA LYS A 187 1.68 15.17 -4.79
C LYS A 187 0.84 15.87 -5.85
N VAL A 188 -0.47 15.83 -5.67
CA VAL A 188 -1.46 16.67 -6.35
C VAL A 188 -2.39 17.30 -5.32
N ASP A 189 -2.74 18.56 -5.51
CA ASP A 189 -3.74 19.23 -4.70
C ASP A 189 -5.14 18.74 -5.11
N PHE A 190 -6.06 18.69 -4.17
CA PHE A 190 -7.43 18.23 -4.38
C PHE A 190 -8.43 19.25 -3.82
N ASP A 191 -9.39 19.64 -4.64
CA ASP A 191 -10.54 20.40 -4.20
C ASP A 191 -11.68 19.46 -3.78
N PRO A 192 -12.01 19.36 -2.48
CA PRO A 192 -13.08 18.48 -1.99
C PRO A 192 -14.49 18.86 -2.43
N GLN A 193 -14.70 20.10 -2.92
CA GLN A 193 -16.02 20.56 -3.38
C GLN A 193 -16.29 20.15 -4.81
N THR A 194 -15.35 20.43 -5.70
CA THR A 194 -15.45 20.10 -7.13
C THR A 194 -14.98 18.69 -7.44
N GLN A 195 -14.24 18.06 -6.52
CA GLN A 195 -13.56 16.75 -6.69
C GLN A 195 -12.61 16.75 -7.90
N THR A 196 -11.90 17.87 -8.08
CA THR A 196 -10.87 18.05 -9.11
C THR A 196 -9.47 18.02 -8.50
N PHE A 197 -8.50 17.62 -9.32
CA PHE A 197 -7.10 17.55 -8.95
C PHE A 197 -6.31 18.63 -9.69
N GLY A 198 -5.30 19.18 -9.01
CA GLY A 198 -4.33 20.09 -9.59
C GLY A 198 -3.22 19.37 -10.35
N GLU A 199 -2.20 20.14 -10.76
CA GLU A 199 -1.04 19.60 -11.47
C GLU A 199 -0.10 18.85 -10.50
N PRO A 200 0.59 17.78 -10.97
CA PRO A 200 1.60 17.06 -10.23
C PRO A 200 2.76 17.95 -9.75
N GLN A 201 3.14 17.82 -8.50
CA GLN A 201 4.25 18.55 -7.90
C GLN A 201 5.25 17.58 -7.26
N MET A 202 6.55 17.82 -7.49
CA MET A 202 7.62 17.04 -6.87
C MET A 202 7.74 17.36 -5.39
N VAL A 203 7.83 16.33 -4.54
CA VAL A 203 8.05 16.45 -3.09
C VAL A 203 9.43 15.93 -2.72
N VAL A 204 9.83 14.77 -3.25
CA VAL A 204 11.18 14.20 -3.08
C VAL A 204 11.61 13.55 -4.39
N ASP A 205 12.65 14.09 -5.00
CA ASP A 205 13.31 13.49 -6.17
C ASP A 205 14.37 12.49 -5.69
N ALA A 206 13.98 11.23 -5.48
CA ALA A 206 14.88 10.17 -5.09
C ALA A 206 15.72 9.63 -6.26
N PRO A 207 15.20 9.52 -7.49
CA PRO A 207 16.00 9.15 -8.67
C PRO A 207 17.23 10.01 -8.88
N ALA A 208 17.17 11.33 -8.62
CA ALA A 208 18.34 12.23 -8.69
C ALA A 208 19.46 11.86 -7.71
N LYS A 209 19.13 11.10 -6.65
CA LYS A 209 20.08 10.55 -5.66
C LYS A 209 20.40 9.07 -5.90
N GLY A 210 19.95 8.51 -7.02
CA GLY A 210 20.10 7.08 -7.31
C GLY A 210 19.20 6.15 -6.48
N LYS A 211 18.16 6.69 -5.83
CA LYS A 211 17.24 5.97 -4.93
C LYS A 211 15.83 5.90 -5.47
N SER A 212 15.00 5.07 -4.84
CA SER A 212 13.59 4.87 -5.15
C SER A 212 12.76 4.93 -3.89
N ILE A 213 11.56 5.52 -3.97
CA ILE A 213 10.64 5.72 -2.85
C ILE A 213 9.37 4.90 -3.06
N THR A 214 8.84 4.32 -1.98
CA THR A 214 7.54 3.64 -1.99
C THR A 214 6.73 3.87 -0.72
N LEU A 215 5.42 3.59 -0.81
CA LEU A 215 4.49 3.56 0.32
C LEU A 215 4.47 4.84 1.15
N PRO A 216 4.22 6.02 0.58
CA PRO A 216 4.08 7.23 1.37
C PRO A 216 2.92 7.10 2.35
N ARG A 217 3.11 7.56 3.58
CA ARG A 217 2.09 7.63 4.64
C ARG A 217 2.21 8.96 5.37
N VAL A 218 1.23 9.83 5.20
CA VAL A 218 1.20 11.12 5.89
C VAL A 218 0.85 10.92 7.35
N SER A 219 1.57 11.58 8.25
CA SER A 219 1.27 11.52 9.69
C SER A 219 -0.07 12.17 10.01
N PRO A 220 -0.76 11.76 11.09
CA PRO A 220 -2.08 12.31 11.45
C PRO A 220 -2.12 13.82 11.67
N ASP A 221 -0.99 14.43 12.03
CA ASP A 221 -0.84 15.88 12.18
C ASP A 221 -0.51 16.61 10.87
N GLY A 222 -0.33 15.86 9.77
CA GLY A 222 -0.04 16.40 8.43
C GLY A 222 1.38 16.93 8.24
N ARG A 223 2.26 16.81 9.25
CA ARG A 223 3.60 17.36 9.20
C ARG A 223 4.60 16.47 8.48
N TYR A 224 4.49 15.16 8.64
CA TYR A 224 5.47 14.22 8.16
C TYR A 224 4.90 13.30 7.08
N VAL A 225 5.72 12.98 6.08
CA VAL A 225 5.46 11.85 5.17
C VAL A 225 6.49 10.77 5.47
N LEU A 226 6.04 9.66 6.01
CA LEU A 226 6.84 8.44 6.20
C LEU A 226 6.83 7.64 4.91
N TYR A 227 7.98 7.16 4.45
CA TYR A 227 8.13 6.36 3.25
C TYR A 227 9.25 5.34 3.39
N THR A 228 9.29 4.35 2.52
CA THR A 228 10.45 3.47 2.35
C THR A 228 11.33 4.00 1.22
N GLU A 229 12.64 4.08 1.46
CA GLU A 229 13.65 4.36 0.45
C GLU A 229 14.50 3.10 0.22
N GLY A 230 14.71 2.73 -1.03
CA GLY A 230 15.57 1.63 -1.46
C GLY A 230 16.39 2.02 -2.69
N ASP A 231 17.13 1.07 -3.25
CA ASP A 231 18.02 1.35 -4.38
C ASP A 231 17.28 1.49 -5.71
N TYR A 232 16.19 0.74 -5.90
CA TYR A 232 15.38 0.74 -7.12
C TYR A 232 14.01 0.10 -6.87
N GLY A 233 13.13 0.16 -7.86
CA GLY A 233 11.83 -0.52 -7.87
C GLY A 233 10.80 0.08 -6.93
N GLN A 234 9.69 -0.62 -6.78
CA GLN A 234 8.57 -0.16 -5.96
C GLN A 234 8.13 -1.20 -4.90
N PHE A 235 8.58 -2.46 -4.96
CA PHE A 235 8.11 -3.52 -4.07
C PHE A 235 9.14 -3.84 -2.97
N HIS A 236 9.47 -2.82 -2.20
CA HIS A 236 10.61 -2.76 -1.28
C HIS A 236 10.61 -3.79 -0.15
N ILE A 237 9.51 -4.52 0.08
CA ILE A 237 9.49 -5.60 1.08
C ILE A 237 10.42 -6.78 0.72
N TRP A 238 10.95 -6.82 -0.51
CA TRP A 238 11.91 -7.82 -0.98
C TRP A 238 13.33 -7.28 -1.09
N HIS A 239 13.56 -5.96 -0.94
CA HIS A 239 14.85 -5.31 -1.16
C HIS A 239 15.55 -4.98 0.17
N LYS A 240 16.72 -5.59 0.40
CA LYS A 240 17.51 -5.41 1.63
C LYS A 240 17.96 -3.98 1.88
N SER A 241 18.08 -3.19 0.83
CA SER A 241 18.42 -1.75 0.91
C SER A 241 17.29 -0.87 1.44
N SER A 242 16.14 -1.46 1.77
CA SER A 242 14.92 -0.72 2.13
C SER A 242 14.91 -0.29 3.58
N ASP A 243 14.93 1.02 3.78
CA ASP A 243 14.90 1.71 5.06
C ASP A 243 13.70 2.64 5.19
N LEU A 244 13.23 2.88 6.41
CA LEU A 244 12.24 3.90 6.72
C LEU A 244 12.86 5.29 6.74
N TRP A 245 12.24 6.21 6.00
CA TRP A 245 12.60 7.60 5.90
C TRP A 245 11.41 8.52 6.17
N VAL A 246 11.70 9.76 6.53
CA VAL A 246 10.70 10.79 6.75
C VAL A 246 11.04 12.05 5.97
N LYS A 247 10.04 12.62 5.30
CA LYS A 247 10.02 14.00 4.84
C LYS A 247 9.30 14.85 5.88
N ASP A 248 9.97 15.79 6.52
CA ASP A 248 9.34 16.86 7.31
C ASP A 248 8.88 17.96 6.32
N LEU A 249 7.57 18.08 6.15
CA LEU A 249 6.97 19.03 5.21
C LEU A 249 7.10 20.48 5.68
N GLN A 250 7.26 20.69 6.99
CA GLN A 250 7.43 22.03 7.56
C GLN A 250 8.88 22.51 7.46
N ALA A 251 9.83 21.63 7.74
CA ALA A 251 11.26 21.94 7.68
C ALA A 251 11.86 21.75 6.27
N ASP A 252 11.10 21.16 5.35
CA ASP A 252 11.52 20.77 3.99
C ASP A 252 12.76 19.87 3.96
N THR A 253 12.89 18.96 4.93
CA THR A 253 14.05 18.07 5.06
C THR A 253 13.65 16.60 4.99
N CYS A 254 14.58 15.74 4.52
CA CYS A 254 14.44 14.29 4.53
C CYS A 254 15.52 13.67 5.41
N TYR A 255 15.15 12.63 6.17
CA TYR A 255 16.10 11.89 7.00
C TYR A 255 15.66 10.44 7.24
N ALA A 256 16.65 9.55 7.38
CA ALA A 256 16.41 8.15 7.73
C ALA A 256 16.04 7.99 9.20
N LEU A 257 15.11 7.08 9.49
CA LEU A 257 14.76 6.70 10.87
C LEU A 257 15.77 5.67 11.43
N LYS A 258 17.06 6.03 11.45
CA LYS A 258 18.16 5.14 11.82
C LYS A 258 17.93 4.28 13.07
N PRO A 259 17.33 4.78 14.20
CA PRO A 259 17.07 3.93 15.35
C PRO A 259 16.00 2.85 15.13
N ALA A 260 15.11 3.03 14.15
CA ALA A 260 14.08 2.07 13.80
C ALA A 260 14.54 1.09 12.71
N ASN A 261 15.44 1.52 11.83
CA ASN A 261 15.96 0.73 10.71
C ASN A 261 16.96 -0.35 11.17
N SER A 262 17.17 -1.33 10.29
CA SER A 262 18.04 -2.49 10.52
C SER A 262 19.05 -2.68 9.36
N LYS A 263 19.67 -3.84 9.27
CA LYS A 263 20.56 -4.25 8.16
C LYS A 263 19.82 -5.01 7.05
N ASP A 264 18.54 -5.24 7.22
CA ASP A 264 17.67 -5.94 6.28
C ASP A 264 16.40 -5.11 6.09
N VAL A 265 15.47 -5.60 5.31
CA VAL A 265 14.25 -4.91 4.91
C VAL A 265 13.47 -4.32 6.08
N ASP A 266 13.18 -3.02 6.00
CA ASP A 266 12.24 -2.30 6.84
C ASP A 266 11.27 -1.52 5.94
N SER A 267 10.02 -2.00 5.83
CA SER A 267 9.03 -1.49 4.89
C SER A 267 7.60 -1.74 5.37
N TYR A 268 6.59 -1.47 4.52
CA TYR A 268 5.17 -1.74 4.81
C TYR A 268 4.73 -1.13 6.14
N HIS A 269 4.98 0.17 6.28
CA HIS A 269 4.77 0.95 7.48
C HIS A 269 3.43 1.69 7.50
N THR A 270 2.91 1.93 8.71
CA THR A 270 1.75 2.79 8.96
C THR A 270 1.90 3.53 10.28
N TRP A 271 1.12 4.61 10.45
CA TRP A 271 1.06 5.40 11.66
C TRP A 271 -0.01 4.89 12.63
N SER A 272 0.16 5.15 13.91
CA SER A 272 -0.95 5.17 14.86
C SER A 272 -1.77 6.46 14.75
N SER A 273 -3.03 6.41 15.16
CA SER A 273 -3.95 7.56 15.11
C SER A 273 -3.46 8.81 15.85
N ASN A 274 -2.64 8.64 16.88
CA ASN A 274 -2.03 9.76 17.62
C ASN A 274 -0.67 10.22 17.05
N GLY A 275 -0.19 9.60 15.94
CA GLY A 275 1.09 9.93 15.31
C GLY A 275 2.33 9.67 16.18
N ARG A 276 2.22 8.82 17.23
CA ARG A 276 3.33 8.53 18.15
C ARG A 276 3.95 7.17 17.95
N TRP A 277 3.33 6.31 17.19
CA TRP A 277 3.83 4.98 16.90
C TRP A 277 3.84 4.72 15.41
N ILE A 278 4.87 4.03 14.97
CA ILE A 278 5.00 3.49 13.62
C ILE A 278 5.04 1.98 13.76
N VAL A 279 4.14 1.29 13.06
CA VAL A 279 4.19 -0.17 12.92
C VAL A 279 4.61 -0.50 11.49
N PHE A 280 5.46 -1.50 11.31
CA PHE A 280 6.02 -1.85 10.01
C PHE A 280 6.45 -3.32 9.95
N SER A 281 6.66 -3.83 8.76
CA SER A 281 7.16 -5.19 8.52
C SER A 281 8.67 -5.17 8.30
N SER A 282 9.40 -6.06 8.97
CA SER A 282 10.85 -6.18 8.89
C SER A 282 11.29 -7.61 8.68
N ARG A 283 12.39 -7.82 7.96
CA ARG A 283 13.06 -9.12 7.77
C ARG A 283 14.33 -9.28 8.60
N ARG A 284 14.58 -8.36 9.54
CA ARG A 284 15.84 -8.26 10.31
C ARG A 284 16.25 -9.50 11.09
N ASP A 285 15.32 -10.44 11.36
CA ASP A 285 15.60 -11.62 12.20
C ASP A 285 16.29 -12.74 11.40
N ASP A 286 15.83 -13.01 10.16
CA ASP A 286 16.31 -14.13 9.37
C ASP A 286 16.45 -13.84 7.86
N GLY A 287 16.09 -12.65 7.41
CA GLY A 287 16.14 -12.25 6.01
C GLY A 287 15.11 -12.91 5.08
N ASN A 288 14.21 -13.75 5.63
CA ASN A 288 13.24 -14.52 4.87
C ASN A 288 11.78 -14.13 5.15
N TYR A 289 11.40 -14.08 6.44
CA TYR A 289 10.04 -13.83 6.85
C TYR A 289 9.89 -12.41 7.39
N THR A 290 8.85 -11.71 6.93
CA THR A 290 8.50 -10.41 7.48
C THR A 290 7.77 -10.56 8.80
N ARG A 291 8.20 -9.81 9.82
CA ARG A 291 7.60 -9.75 11.14
C ARG A 291 7.20 -8.33 11.51
N PRO A 292 6.13 -8.14 12.30
CA PRO A 292 5.68 -6.80 12.68
C PRO A 292 6.60 -6.22 13.74
N TYR A 293 7.11 -5.04 13.47
CA TYR A 293 7.91 -4.23 14.38
C TYR A 293 7.19 -2.92 14.69
N ILE A 294 7.44 -2.37 15.85
CA ILE A 294 6.88 -1.10 16.30
C ILE A 294 7.96 -0.19 16.84
N ALA A 295 7.88 1.10 16.52
CA ALA A 295 8.79 2.12 17.02
C ALA A 295 8.02 3.34 17.52
N TYR A 296 8.46 3.92 18.63
CA TYR A 296 7.95 5.19 19.09
C TYR A 296 8.53 6.34 18.26
N PHE A 297 7.67 7.27 17.87
CA PHE A 297 8.02 8.49 17.12
C PHE A 297 7.64 9.71 17.95
N ASP A 298 8.62 10.51 18.35
CA ASP A 298 8.39 11.64 19.23
C ASP A 298 7.87 12.89 18.48
N LYS A 299 7.39 13.87 19.23
CA LYS A 299 6.86 15.14 18.68
C LYS A 299 7.90 15.98 17.92
N ASN A 300 9.18 15.67 18.07
CA ASN A 300 10.28 16.35 17.40
C ASN A 300 10.72 15.62 16.12
N GLY A 301 9.97 14.60 15.69
CA GLY A 301 10.27 13.85 14.47
C GLY A 301 11.35 12.76 14.65
N LYS A 302 11.64 12.31 15.87
CA LYS A 302 12.68 11.31 16.12
C LYS A 302 12.07 9.96 16.48
N ALA A 303 12.45 8.93 15.73
CA ALA A 303 12.13 7.56 16.09
C ALA A 303 13.03 7.05 17.22
N ARG A 304 12.49 6.14 18.03
CA ARG A 304 13.25 5.33 18.99
C ARG A 304 13.56 3.95 18.39
N LYS A 305 14.35 3.16 19.09
CA LYS A 305 14.68 1.78 18.69
C LYS A 305 13.39 0.99 18.50
N ALA A 306 13.27 0.34 17.34
CA ALA A 306 12.16 -0.56 17.07
C ALA A 306 12.32 -1.88 17.84
N PHE A 307 11.20 -2.48 18.18
CA PHE A 307 11.13 -3.82 18.76
C PHE A 307 10.01 -4.61 18.09
N MET A 308 10.16 -5.94 18.07
CA MET A 308 9.13 -6.82 17.55
C MET A 308 7.85 -6.66 18.34
N LEU A 309 6.72 -6.63 17.66
CA LEU A 309 5.42 -6.54 18.33
C LEU A 309 5.24 -7.76 19.25
N PRO A 310 5.13 -7.56 20.59
CA PRO A 310 5.17 -8.68 21.53
C PRO A 310 4.02 -9.65 21.36
N HIS A 311 4.26 -10.93 21.62
CA HIS A 311 3.26 -11.99 21.76
C HIS A 311 3.30 -12.56 23.18
N GLU A 312 2.24 -13.29 23.58
CA GLU A 312 2.18 -14.02 24.85
C GLU A 312 3.36 -15.00 24.96
N ASP A 313 3.60 -15.76 23.89
CA ASP A 313 4.82 -16.54 23.69
C ASP A 313 5.82 -15.69 22.87
N PRO A 314 6.96 -15.30 23.46
CA PRO A 314 7.96 -14.49 22.77
C PRO A 314 8.57 -15.18 21.53
N GLU A 315 8.58 -16.50 21.47
CA GLU A 315 9.12 -17.29 20.37
C GLU A 315 8.09 -17.52 19.24
N TYR A 316 6.81 -17.29 19.51
CA TYR A 316 5.72 -17.55 18.57
C TYR A 316 6.01 -17.02 17.16
N THR A 317 6.38 -15.75 17.06
CA THR A 317 6.63 -15.10 15.77
C THR A 317 7.88 -15.62 15.08
N LEU A 318 8.90 -16.05 15.84
CA LEU A 318 10.13 -16.61 15.31
C LEU A 318 9.95 -18.02 14.75
N LEU A 319 9.09 -18.80 15.37
CA LEU A 319 8.78 -20.17 14.95
C LEU A 319 7.73 -20.23 13.83
N LEU A 320 7.00 -19.14 13.62
CA LEU A 320 5.94 -19.08 12.62
C LEU A 320 6.52 -18.93 11.21
N LEU A 321 6.38 -19.95 10.37
CA LEU A 321 6.81 -19.94 8.97
C LEU A 321 5.81 -19.17 8.07
N ARG A 322 5.52 -17.93 8.46
CA ARG A 322 4.60 -17.02 7.74
C ARG A 322 5.19 -15.61 7.69
N SER A 323 4.94 -14.92 6.58
CA SER A 323 5.25 -13.51 6.45
C SER A 323 4.00 -12.67 6.74
N TYR A 324 4.18 -11.63 7.53
CA TYR A 324 3.18 -10.58 7.69
C TYR A 324 3.26 -9.60 6.51
N ASN A 325 2.11 -9.04 6.12
CA ASN A 325 2.03 -8.00 5.10
C ASN A 325 2.00 -6.61 5.77
N VAL A 326 1.26 -5.65 5.25
CA VAL A 326 1.14 -4.31 5.84
C VAL A 326 0.42 -4.39 7.18
N PRO A 327 1.07 -4.09 8.31
CA PRO A 327 0.37 -3.94 9.58
C PRO A 327 -0.28 -2.55 9.67
N GLU A 328 -1.53 -2.49 10.16
CA GLU A 328 -2.21 -1.22 10.43
C GLU A 328 -2.71 -1.19 11.88
N LEU A 329 -2.57 -0.02 12.53
CA LEU A 329 -3.11 0.22 13.86
C LEU A 329 -4.51 0.82 13.74
N THR A 330 -5.47 0.24 14.45
CA THR A 330 -6.87 0.70 14.49
C THR A 330 -7.28 1.11 15.89
N THR A 331 -8.31 1.93 16.02
CA THR A 331 -8.82 2.42 17.32
C THR A 331 -9.88 1.49 17.91
N ASP A 332 -10.46 0.62 17.10
CA ASP A 332 -11.58 -0.23 17.44
C ASP A 332 -11.42 -1.64 16.84
N ALA A 333 -12.27 -2.56 17.29
CA ALA A 333 -12.30 -3.92 16.77
C ALA A 333 -13.18 -3.98 15.51
N VAL A 334 -12.80 -4.84 14.56
CA VAL A 334 -13.65 -5.23 13.44
C VAL A 334 -14.83 -6.07 13.97
N THR A 335 -16.04 -5.63 13.71
CA THR A 335 -17.27 -6.25 14.27
C THR A 335 -18.06 -7.05 13.26
N ILE A 336 -17.82 -6.89 11.95
CA ILE A 336 -18.51 -7.65 10.93
C ILE A 336 -18.17 -9.15 11.05
N PRO A 337 -19.15 -10.06 11.07
CA PRO A 337 -18.88 -11.49 11.18
C PRO A 337 -18.13 -12.04 9.94
N ALA A 338 -17.19 -12.96 10.18
CA ALA A 338 -16.46 -13.64 9.09
C ALA A 338 -17.40 -14.41 8.12
N SER A 339 -18.55 -14.88 8.61
CA SER A 339 -19.60 -15.51 7.78
C SER A 339 -20.19 -14.53 6.77
N GLU A 340 -20.48 -13.30 7.19
CA GLU A 340 -21.04 -12.26 6.32
C GLU A 340 -20.01 -11.85 5.25
N LEU A 341 -18.74 -11.72 5.62
CA LEU A 341 -17.66 -11.47 4.67
C LEU A 341 -17.53 -12.62 3.66
N ARG A 342 -17.65 -13.87 4.14
CA ARG A 342 -17.62 -15.03 3.27
C ARG A 342 -18.80 -15.02 2.28
N GLU A 343 -20.01 -14.81 2.76
CA GLU A 343 -21.20 -14.68 1.90
C GLU A 343 -20.99 -13.61 0.85
N CYS A 344 -20.56 -12.40 1.24
CA CYS A 344 -20.28 -11.30 0.31
C CYS A 344 -19.21 -11.65 -0.72
N ILE A 345 -18.16 -12.39 -0.37
CA ILE A 345 -17.09 -12.80 -1.29
C ILE A 345 -17.59 -13.84 -2.29
N TYR A 346 -18.41 -14.79 -1.86
CA TYR A 346 -18.90 -15.88 -2.70
C TYR A 346 -20.18 -15.54 -3.47
N ASP A 347 -20.89 -14.46 -3.10
CA ASP A 347 -22.12 -14.04 -3.78
C ASP A 347 -21.82 -13.35 -5.11
N GLY A 348 -21.99 -14.10 -6.20
CA GLY A 348 -21.87 -13.62 -7.57
C GLY A 348 -20.56 -12.88 -7.90
N ASP A 349 -20.61 -12.08 -8.95
CA ASP A 349 -19.45 -11.31 -9.45
C ASP A 349 -19.27 -9.95 -8.75
N GLY A 350 -20.25 -9.53 -7.94
CA GLY A 350 -20.29 -8.21 -7.30
C GLY A 350 -20.80 -7.09 -8.25
N GLU A 351 -21.01 -5.92 -7.67
CA GLU A 351 -21.51 -4.76 -8.42
C GLU A 351 -20.39 -4.13 -9.27
N LYS A 352 -20.66 -3.91 -10.55
CA LYS A 352 -19.71 -3.21 -11.43
C LYS A 352 -19.76 -1.70 -11.18
N ALA A 353 -18.61 -1.10 -10.87
CA ALA A 353 -18.51 0.35 -10.76
C ALA A 353 -18.69 1.02 -12.13
N LYS A 354 -19.37 2.16 -12.14
CA LYS A 354 -19.56 2.97 -13.34
C LYS A 354 -18.35 3.85 -13.56
N TYR A 355 -17.70 3.70 -14.71
CA TYR A 355 -16.62 4.61 -15.09
C TYR A 355 -17.20 5.98 -15.49
N THR A 356 -16.61 7.04 -14.96
CA THR A 356 -16.91 8.44 -15.28
C THR A 356 -15.65 9.14 -15.78
N LYS A 357 -15.82 10.12 -16.67
CA LYS A 357 -14.71 10.92 -17.21
C LYS A 357 -14.29 12.02 -16.24
#